data_40453ed3f9d0691ace65a58271a37ee9
#
_entry.id   40453ed3f9d0691ace65a58271a37ee9
#
_cell.length_a   1.000
_cell.length_b   1.000
_cell.length_c   1.000
_cell.angle_alpha   90.00
_cell.angle_beta   90.00
_cell.angle_gamma   90.00
#
_symmetry.space_group_name_H-M   'P 1'
#
loop_
_entity.id
_entity.type
_entity.pdbx_description
1 polymer ?
#
loop_
_entity_poly.entity_id
_entity_poly.type
_entity_poly.pdbx_seq_one_letter_code
_entity_poly.pdbx_strand_id
1 'polypeptide(L)'
;MGTPPGEAPDPWSSSTPSSGGGPANSRPLSGNVKLSGRSGPGSISGTVGPGSDGPGTGRSGRRGSSRGMLGMGMVMVPPVPYRDPSEAVMRNPVVSEKNRFCGNCGEKVGRSRGEQPGRTEGFCRKCGTQFSFTPKLSPGDRVGGQYEVLGCLAHGGLGWIYLARDRNVNDRWVVLKGLLNSGDAEAHKAAAAERAFLSEVEHPNIVKIINFSQHPDPRTGIPGGHIVMEYVGGKSLRELLIERREDDPDAVLPVDQVIAYGLEALRALGYLHSRGLLYCDFKPDNVIQSEEQIKLIDLGGVRRMDDTVSPVYTTPGYRVTEDELRGPGPTVSADLYSVGRALAVLSFRFSFMREYPHSIPPRETVPLLQRFESYDRLLRRSVHSELELRFHDAGDMADQLTGVLREVLSELEGTPHPAPSTLFGGENFSTRSGVGAHDADRMLAPPAPTDAAALLPTPLVDRGDPASQHLRGFRALPPEELVPALRAMPAPTPETLLMLARALITLGRQGEAVDALQKFSEAVPGDWRTMWYLAVAELSTARFRDARDHFDELYDHL
;
A
#
# COMPACT_ATOMS: atom_id res chain seq x y z
N MET A 1 -33.29 -6.97 -36.08
CA MET A 1 -32.32 -5.87 -35.94
C MET A 1 -32.63 -5.18 -34.64
N GLY A 2 -31.98 -5.59 -33.57
CA GLY A 2 -32.16 -5.04 -32.23
C GLY A 2 -31.04 -4.06 -31.95
N THR A 3 -31.40 -2.88 -31.51
CA THR A 3 -30.50 -1.83 -31.01
C THR A 3 -29.70 -2.35 -29.81
N PRO A 4 -28.40 -2.05 -29.70
CA PRO A 4 -27.60 -2.45 -28.53
C PRO A 4 -28.05 -1.69 -27.28
N PRO A 5 -27.95 -2.29 -26.08
CA PRO A 5 -28.31 -1.65 -24.81
C PRO A 5 -27.32 -0.52 -24.52
N GLY A 6 -27.87 0.65 -24.13
CA GLY A 6 -27.13 1.85 -23.81
C GLY A 6 -26.07 1.65 -22.73
N GLU A 7 -24.91 2.23 -22.96
CA GLU A 7 -23.79 2.32 -22.03
C GLU A 7 -24.24 2.91 -20.69
N ALA A 8 -24.02 2.19 -19.64
CA ALA A 8 -24.19 2.72 -18.29
C ALA A 8 -23.00 3.62 -17.96
N PRO A 9 -23.23 4.74 -17.23
CA PRO A 9 -22.22 5.75 -17.03
C PRO A 9 -20.97 5.21 -16.32
N ASP A 10 -19.83 5.63 -16.81
CA ASP A 10 -18.50 5.39 -16.23
C ASP A 10 -18.51 5.84 -14.76
N PRO A 11 -18.10 4.98 -13.80
CA PRO A 11 -18.02 5.35 -12.39
C PRO A 11 -17.05 6.50 -12.11
N TRP A 12 -16.28 6.93 -13.12
CA TRP A 12 -15.28 7.99 -13.05
C TRP A 12 -15.75 9.35 -13.56
N SER A 13 -16.97 9.49 -14.16
CA SER A 13 -17.46 10.78 -14.64
C SER A 13 -17.99 11.64 -13.50
N SER A 14 -17.21 12.61 -13.04
CA SER A 14 -17.68 13.73 -12.24
C SER A 14 -18.19 14.82 -13.16
N SER A 15 -19.50 15.06 -13.20
CA SER A 15 -20.06 16.25 -13.85
C SER A 15 -19.88 17.46 -12.92
N THR A 16 -18.92 18.33 -13.19
CA THR A 16 -18.88 19.70 -12.68
C THR A 16 -19.84 20.58 -13.49
N PRO A 17 -20.61 21.46 -12.88
CA PRO A 17 -21.39 22.46 -13.63
C PRO A 17 -20.45 23.55 -14.13
N SER A 18 -20.42 23.76 -15.45
CA SER A 18 -19.78 24.89 -16.13
C SER A 18 -20.48 26.19 -15.75
N SER A 19 -19.76 27.11 -15.14
CA SER A 19 -20.15 28.52 -15.08
C SER A 19 -19.30 29.30 -16.09
N GLY A 20 -19.95 29.81 -17.16
CA GLY A 20 -19.35 30.71 -18.11
C GLY A 20 -19.20 32.12 -17.55
N GLY A 21 -18.12 32.78 -17.91
CA GLY A 21 -17.88 34.21 -17.66
C GLY A 21 -16.52 34.59 -18.20
N GLY A 22 -16.51 35.28 -19.34
CA GLY A 22 -15.33 35.71 -20.10
C GLY A 22 -14.59 36.93 -19.51
N PRO A 23 -13.62 37.52 -20.21
CA PRO A 23 -12.33 37.88 -19.64
C PRO A 23 -12.19 39.38 -19.31
N ALA A 24 -11.31 39.72 -18.37
CA ALA A 24 -10.76 41.07 -18.25
C ALA A 24 -9.25 41.00 -17.97
N ASN A 25 -8.53 41.62 -18.89
CA ASN A 25 -7.11 41.95 -18.86
C ASN A 25 -6.74 42.87 -17.67
N SER A 26 -5.60 42.61 -17.03
CA SER A 26 -4.65 43.70 -16.71
C SER A 26 -3.31 43.13 -16.21
N ARG A 27 -2.26 43.71 -16.78
CA ARG A 27 -0.84 43.43 -16.62
C ARG A 27 -0.24 44.12 -15.35
N PRO A 28 1.03 43.89 -15.05
CA PRO A 28 1.57 43.87 -13.70
C PRO A 28 2.29 45.15 -13.26
N LEU A 29 2.46 45.32 -12.00
CA LEU A 29 3.44 46.28 -11.44
C LEU A 29 4.40 45.60 -10.45
N SER A 30 5.64 45.72 -10.83
CA SER A 30 6.84 45.43 -10.04
C SER A 30 7.01 46.40 -8.87
N GLY A 31 7.49 45.90 -7.74
CA GLY A 31 7.90 46.73 -6.62
C GLY A 31 8.86 46.00 -5.68
N ASN A 32 10.15 46.18 -5.92
CA ASN A 32 11.24 45.86 -5.01
C ASN A 32 11.19 46.77 -3.76
N VAL A 33 11.23 46.18 -2.58
CA VAL A 33 11.72 46.92 -1.40
C VAL A 33 12.73 46.06 -0.65
N LYS A 34 13.97 46.53 -0.66
CA LYS A 34 15.07 46.14 0.25
C LYS A 34 14.86 46.84 1.59
N LEU A 35 15.03 46.15 2.68
CA LEU A 35 15.37 46.77 3.95
C LEU A 35 16.47 45.93 4.65
N SER A 36 17.56 46.65 4.90
CA SER A 36 18.76 46.29 5.58
C SER A 36 18.72 46.61 7.09
N GLY A 37 19.53 45.92 7.87
CA GLY A 37 19.96 46.44 9.20
C GLY A 37 20.07 45.39 10.28
N ARG A 38 21.30 44.93 10.57
CA ARG A 38 22.17 45.20 11.74
C ARG A 38 21.67 44.55 13.05
N SER A 39 22.43 43.92 13.92
CA SER A 39 23.85 43.74 14.22
C SER A 39 23.99 42.76 15.38
N GLY A 40 25.01 42.01 15.46
CA GLY A 40 25.68 41.07 16.31
C GLY A 40 25.77 41.44 17.83
N PRO A 41 26.76 40.91 18.65
CA PRO A 41 27.81 39.92 18.41
C PRO A 41 27.91 38.87 19.56
N GLY A 42 28.81 37.86 19.39
CA GLY A 42 29.21 37.00 20.51
C GLY A 42 30.19 35.90 20.07
N SER A 43 31.44 36.20 20.24
CA SER A 43 32.65 35.39 20.02
C SER A 43 32.85 34.29 21.04
N ILE A 44 33.64 33.25 20.68
CA ILE A 44 34.89 32.75 21.31
C ILE A 44 35.41 31.58 20.46
N SER A 45 36.46 31.72 19.79
CA SER A 45 37.90 31.38 19.84
C SER A 45 38.27 29.91 20.06
N GLY A 46 39.16 29.43 19.19
CA GLY A 46 39.95 28.22 19.41
C GLY A 46 40.61 27.69 18.14
N THR A 47 41.67 28.20 17.83
CA THR A 47 43.07 27.84 17.41
C THR A 47 43.32 26.99 16.17
N VAL A 48 44.24 27.52 15.44
CA VAL A 48 44.82 27.21 14.14
C VAL A 48 45.95 26.16 14.24
N GLY A 49 46.11 25.37 13.19
CA GLY A 49 47.36 24.70 12.82
C GLY A 49 47.35 24.37 11.32
N PRO A 50 48.47 24.56 10.59
CA PRO A 50 48.47 24.79 9.15
C PRO A 50 48.89 23.59 8.29
N GLY A 51 48.47 23.63 7.01
CA GLY A 51 49.31 23.14 5.90
C GLY A 51 48.78 21.97 5.11
N SER A 52 48.34 22.18 3.90
CA SER A 52 49.05 21.95 2.63
C SER A 52 48.09 21.97 1.45
N ASP A 53 48.45 22.72 0.44
CA ASP A 53 47.76 22.96 -0.82
C ASP A 53 47.69 21.70 -1.72
N GLY A 54 46.54 21.51 -2.38
CA GLY A 54 46.37 20.67 -3.55
C GLY A 54 45.02 20.96 -4.23
N PRO A 55 44.98 21.30 -5.54
CA PRO A 55 43.72 21.68 -6.19
C PRO A 55 42.90 20.46 -6.56
N GLY A 56 41.90 20.16 -5.76
CA GLY A 56 40.88 19.16 -6.06
C GLY A 56 39.57 19.83 -6.47
N THR A 57 39.19 19.69 -7.73
CA THR A 57 37.87 20.07 -8.26
C THR A 57 36.77 19.26 -7.61
N GLY A 58 36.33 19.71 -6.47
CA GLY A 58 35.18 19.11 -5.78
C GLY A 58 33.89 19.68 -6.34
N ARG A 59 33.18 18.89 -7.18
CA ARG A 59 31.75 19.04 -7.38
C ARG A 59 31.07 18.84 -6.02
N SER A 60 30.68 19.94 -5.39
CA SER A 60 29.79 19.89 -4.22
C SER A 60 28.43 19.33 -4.67
N GLY A 61 28.24 18.01 -4.53
CA GLY A 61 26.94 17.41 -4.58
C GLY A 61 26.09 18.06 -3.50
N ARG A 62 25.11 18.87 -3.89
CA ARG A 62 24.02 19.27 -3.01
C ARG A 62 23.44 17.98 -2.42
N ARG A 63 23.67 17.74 -1.14
CA ARG A 63 22.85 16.81 -0.35
C ARG A 63 21.44 17.40 -0.38
N GLY A 64 20.62 16.95 -1.35
CA GLY A 64 19.20 17.22 -1.34
C GLY A 64 18.66 16.73 0.00
N SER A 65 17.93 17.59 0.71
CA SER A 65 17.18 17.15 1.88
C SER A 65 16.24 16.05 1.40
N SER A 66 16.12 14.95 2.12
CA SER A 66 15.20 13.83 1.84
C SER A 66 13.70 14.22 2.05
N ARG A 67 13.39 15.50 2.11
CA ARG A 67 12.03 16.02 2.09
C ARG A 67 11.52 15.91 0.65
N GLY A 68 10.40 15.21 0.47
CA GLY A 68 9.74 15.06 -0.82
C GLY A 68 9.90 13.72 -1.51
N MET A 69 10.55 12.77 -0.87
CA MET A 69 10.75 11.45 -1.46
C MET A 69 9.94 10.40 -0.71
N LEU A 70 9.08 9.68 -1.44
CA LEU A 70 8.34 8.49 -1.00
C LEU A 70 9.07 7.20 -1.43
N GLY A 71 8.47 6.05 -1.09
CA GLY A 71 9.00 4.77 -1.53
C GLY A 71 10.41 4.51 -1.01
N MET A 72 10.62 4.56 0.30
CA MET A 72 11.94 4.42 0.93
C MET A 72 12.94 5.55 0.56
N GLY A 73 12.43 6.70 0.12
CA GLY A 73 13.28 7.81 -0.32
C GLY A 73 13.83 7.65 -1.75
N MET A 74 13.21 6.81 -2.57
CA MET A 74 13.65 6.56 -3.95
C MET A 74 12.85 7.33 -5.00
N VAL A 75 11.60 7.70 -4.71
CA VAL A 75 10.70 8.33 -5.68
C VAL A 75 10.37 9.75 -5.28
N MET A 76 10.63 10.69 -6.18
CA MET A 76 10.17 12.07 -6.03
C MET A 76 8.75 12.18 -6.56
N VAL A 77 7.79 12.51 -5.69
CA VAL A 77 6.41 12.77 -6.10
C VAL A 77 6.17 14.28 -6.24
N PRO A 78 5.36 14.70 -7.24
CA PRO A 78 4.97 16.09 -7.32
C PRO A 78 4.25 16.52 -6.04
N PRO A 79 4.66 17.64 -5.39
CA PRO A 79 4.00 18.08 -4.17
C PRO A 79 2.56 18.50 -4.45
N VAL A 80 1.64 18.02 -3.61
CA VAL A 80 0.24 18.49 -3.61
C VAL A 80 0.13 19.63 -2.61
N PRO A 81 -0.17 20.86 -3.06
CA PRO A 81 -0.28 22.00 -2.16
C PRO A 81 -1.28 21.76 -1.04
N TYR A 82 -0.95 22.21 0.16
CA TYR A 82 -1.90 22.21 1.28
C TYR A 82 -3.12 23.05 0.91
N ARG A 83 -4.28 22.42 0.87
CA ARG A 83 -5.54 23.08 0.56
C ARG A 83 -6.05 23.81 1.80
N ASP A 84 -6.39 25.10 1.66
CA ASP A 84 -7.03 25.85 2.75
C ASP A 84 -8.35 25.16 3.13
N PRO A 85 -8.51 24.80 4.41
CA PRO A 85 -9.70 24.12 4.86
C PRO A 85 -11.01 24.83 4.50
N SER A 86 -11.03 26.16 4.55
CA SER A 86 -12.24 26.96 4.25
C SER A 86 -12.68 26.83 2.79
N GLU A 87 -11.75 26.61 1.85
CA GLU A 87 -12.05 26.39 0.43
C GLU A 87 -12.60 24.98 0.16
N ALA A 88 -12.36 24.03 1.06
CA ALA A 88 -12.87 22.67 0.97
C ALA A 88 -14.35 22.54 1.34
N VAL A 89 -14.94 23.56 1.97
CA VAL A 89 -16.34 23.54 2.38
C VAL A 89 -17.29 23.59 1.19
N MET A 90 -18.21 22.65 1.13
CA MET A 90 -19.23 22.57 0.09
C MET A 90 -20.18 23.77 0.16
N ARG A 91 -20.31 24.54 -0.92
CA ARG A 91 -21.26 25.67 -1.01
C ARG A 91 -22.72 25.22 -0.95
N ASN A 92 -23.02 24.05 -1.50
CA ASN A 92 -24.35 23.45 -1.48
C ASN A 92 -24.22 21.95 -1.13
N PRO A 93 -24.40 21.55 0.13
CA PRO A 93 -24.23 20.18 0.57
C PRO A 93 -25.44 19.31 0.16
N VAL A 94 -25.44 18.82 -1.07
CA VAL A 94 -26.48 17.94 -1.64
C VAL A 94 -25.86 16.65 -2.11
N VAL A 95 -26.42 15.52 -1.67
CA VAL A 95 -26.06 14.21 -2.19
C VAL A 95 -26.84 13.94 -3.47
N SER A 96 -26.14 13.76 -4.57
CA SER A 96 -26.76 13.41 -5.86
C SER A 96 -27.58 12.13 -5.74
N GLU A 97 -28.74 12.07 -6.38
CA GLU A 97 -29.64 10.89 -6.34
C GLU A 97 -28.92 9.59 -6.75
N LYS A 98 -28.02 9.65 -7.74
CA LYS A 98 -27.22 8.49 -8.18
C LYS A 98 -26.36 7.88 -7.06
N ASN A 99 -26.05 8.65 -6.02
CA ASN A 99 -25.20 8.26 -4.90
C ASN A 99 -26.01 7.97 -3.63
N ARG A 100 -27.34 7.94 -3.70
CA ARG A 100 -28.20 7.66 -2.54
C ARG A 100 -28.49 6.16 -2.42
N PHE A 101 -27.86 5.53 -1.45
CA PHE A 101 -28.01 4.11 -1.13
C PHE A 101 -28.36 3.95 0.36
N CYS A 102 -29.06 2.88 0.68
CA CYS A 102 -29.32 2.51 2.07
C CYS A 102 -28.03 2.07 2.75
N GLY A 103 -27.68 2.68 3.87
CA GLY A 103 -26.44 2.35 4.62
C GLY A 103 -26.43 0.91 5.19
N ASN A 104 -27.59 0.25 5.32
CA ASN A 104 -27.68 -1.11 5.84
C ASN A 104 -27.64 -2.20 4.73
N CYS A 105 -28.45 -2.05 3.68
CA CYS A 105 -28.62 -3.12 2.69
C CYS A 105 -28.15 -2.75 1.27
N GLY A 106 -27.57 -1.56 1.06
CA GLY A 106 -27.07 -1.10 -0.24
C GLY A 106 -28.16 -0.80 -1.29
N GLU A 107 -29.47 -0.91 -0.95
CA GLU A 107 -30.55 -0.66 -1.88
C GLU A 107 -30.61 0.83 -2.28
N LYS A 108 -30.96 1.10 -3.54
CA LYS A 108 -31.16 2.46 -4.05
C LYS A 108 -32.33 3.13 -3.35
N VAL A 109 -32.09 4.26 -2.69
CA VAL A 109 -33.12 5.00 -1.94
C VAL A 109 -33.16 6.46 -2.37
N GLY A 110 -34.26 7.16 -2.06
CA GLY A 110 -34.38 8.60 -2.31
C GLY A 110 -34.30 9.00 -3.78
N ARG A 111 -34.69 8.12 -4.70
CA ARG A 111 -34.68 8.35 -6.15
C ARG A 111 -35.96 9.01 -6.63
N SER A 112 -35.84 9.87 -7.64
CA SER A 112 -36.98 10.43 -8.37
C SER A 112 -37.81 9.33 -9.04
N ARG A 113 -39.12 9.56 -9.17
CA ARG A 113 -40.08 8.68 -9.85
C ARG A 113 -40.96 9.52 -10.74
N GLY A 114 -40.77 9.44 -12.04
CA GLY A 114 -41.45 10.32 -12.98
C GLY A 114 -41.14 11.78 -12.64
N GLU A 115 -42.15 12.60 -12.51
CA GLU A 115 -42.04 14.02 -12.17
C GLU A 115 -41.81 14.32 -10.67
N GLN A 116 -41.93 13.31 -9.81
CA GLN A 116 -41.70 13.51 -8.36
C GLN A 116 -40.21 13.43 -8.03
N PRO A 117 -39.62 14.50 -7.44
CA PRO A 117 -38.22 14.51 -7.04
C PRO A 117 -37.94 13.51 -5.93
N GLY A 118 -36.75 12.94 -5.95
CA GLY A 118 -36.32 11.97 -4.93
C GLY A 118 -36.20 12.60 -3.54
N ARG A 119 -36.75 11.94 -2.55
CA ARG A 119 -36.70 12.41 -1.15
C ARG A 119 -35.28 12.27 -0.59
N THR A 120 -34.83 13.30 0.12
CA THR A 120 -33.55 13.26 0.84
C THR A 120 -33.62 12.47 2.15
N GLU A 121 -34.82 12.19 2.65
CA GLU A 121 -35.05 11.46 3.91
C GLU A 121 -36.20 10.47 3.74
N GLY A 122 -36.17 9.38 4.50
CA GLY A 122 -37.22 8.36 4.49
C GLY A 122 -36.73 7.00 5.02
N PHE A 123 -37.46 5.96 4.65
CA PHE A 123 -37.14 4.59 5.05
C PHE A 123 -36.86 3.74 3.81
N CYS A 124 -35.87 2.85 3.92
CA CYS A 124 -35.54 1.88 2.87
C CYS A 124 -36.71 0.89 2.71
N ARG A 125 -37.18 0.71 1.48
CA ARG A 125 -38.31 -0.22 1.21
C ARG A 125 -37.94 -1.68 1.37
N LYS A 126 -36.61 -2.01 1.26
CA LYS A 126 -36.16 -3.39 1.35
C LYS A 126 -35.94 -3.84 2.80
N CYS A 127 -35.33 -3.00 3.64
CA CYS A 127 -34.92 -3.38 5.00
C CYS A 127 -35.53 -2.51 6.11
N GLY A 128 -36.35 -1.50 5.79
CA GLY A 128 -36.97 -0.61 6.79
C GLY A 128 -36.02 0.41 7.43
N THR A 129 -34.72 0.37 7.16
CA THR A 129 -33.74 1.29 7.75
C THR A 129 -34.00 2.73 7.32
N GLN A 130 -34.00 3.67 8.26
CA GLN A 130 -34.10 5.09 7.98
C GLN A 130 -32.87 5.59 7.21
N PHE A 131 -33.07 6.44 6.22
CA PHE A 131 -32.00 7.14 5.51
C PHE A 131 -32.23 8.66 5.58
N SER A 132 -31.13 9.42 5.68
CA SER A 132 -31.11 10.88 5.61
C SER A 132 -29.86 11.33 4.89
N PHE A 133 -30.04 12.09 3.82
CA PHE A 133 -28.99 12.74 3.06
C PHE A 133 -28.92 14.25 3.31
N THR A 134 -29.63 14.74 4.33
CA THR A 134 -29.59 16.12 4.77
C THR A 134 -28.52 16.29 5.84
N PRO A 135 -27.67 17.34 5.78
CA PRO A 135 -26.74 17.64 6.86
C PRO A 135 -27.46 17.78 8.20
N LYS A 136 -26.89 17.23 9.26
CA LYS A 136 -27.45 17.29 10.61
C LYS A 136 -26.89 18.44 11.43
N LEU A 137 -25.69 18.91 11.09
CA LEU A 137 -25.03 20.05 11.69
C LEU A 137 -25.04 21.22 10.73
N SER A 138 -25.21 22.40 11.26
CA SER A 138 -25.20 23.68 10.53
C SER A 138 -23.96 24.50 10.88
N PRO A 139 -23.50 25.41 10.01
CA PRO A 139 -22.44 26.35 10.35
C PRO A 139 -22.81 27.13 11.64
N GLY A 140 -21.87 27.20 12.58
CA GLY A 140 -22.06 27.83 13.90
C GLY A 140 -22.46 26.87 15.01
N ASP A 141 -22.91 25.65 14.74
CA ASP A 141 -23.18 24.64 15.76
C ASP A 141 -21.89 24.32 16.52
N ARG A 142 -22.00 24.13 17.85
CA ARG A 142 -20.86 23.77 18.71
C ARG A 142 -20.99 22.36 19.24
N VAL A 143 -20.33 21.44 18.56
CA VAL A 143 -20.28 20.03 18.95
C VAL A 143 -19.43 19.87 20.21
N GLY A 144 -20.01 19.24 21.23
CA GLY A 144 -19.36 19.09 22.55
C GLY A 144 -18.99 20.40 23.23
N GLY A 145 -19.63 21.54 22.85
CA GLY A 145 -19.32 22.87 23.37
C GLY A 145 -18.00 23.49 22.90
N GLN A 146 -17.19 22.74 22.18
CA GLN A 146 -15.80 23.04 21.82
C GLN A 146 -15.60 23.20 20.30
N TYR A 147 -16.18 22.32 19.48
CA TYR A 147 -15.92 22.24 18.04
C TYR A 147 -16.97 23.04 17.27
N GLU A 148 -16.63 24.22 16.80
CA GLU A 148 -17.51 25.05 15.97
C GLU A 148 -17.52 24.63 14.54
N VAL A 149 -18.66 24.16 14.04
CA VAL A 149 -18.88 23.69 12.67
C VAL A 149 -18.81 24.86 11.69
N LEU A 150 -18.09 24.68 10.59
CA LEU A 150 -17.98 25.67 9.51
C LEU A 150 -18.77 25.25 8.27
N GLY A 151 -18.96 23.96 8.05
CA GLY A 151 -19.75 23.41 6.95
C GLY A 151 -19.37 21.99 6.59
N CYS A 152 -20.02 21.46 5.57
CA CYS A 152 -19.80 20.10 5.09
C CYS A 152 -18.59 20.03 4.16
N LEU A 153 -17.75 19.03 4.33
CA LEU A 153 -16.64 18.69 3.42
C LEU A 153 -17.06 17.63 2.41
N ALA A 154 -17.77 16.59 2.86
CA ALA A 154 -18.15 15.45 2.04
C ALA A 154 -19.32 14.70 2.67
N HIS A 155 -19.90 13.77 1.91
CA HIS A 155 -20.83 12.75 2.39
C HIS A 155 -20.28 11.37 2.08
N GLY A 156 -20.08 10.54 3.11
CA GLY A 156 -19.60 9.16 2.99
C GLY A 156 -20.67 8.14 3.35
N GLY A 157 -20.30 6.86 3.36
CA GLY A 157 -21.19 5.75 3.72
C GLY A 157 -21.77 5.84 5.13
N LEU A 158 -21.05 6.46 6.07
CA LEU A 158 -21.44 6.66 7.47
C LEU A 158 -22.13 8.02 7.72
N GLY A 159 -22.29 8.86 6.71
CA GLY A 159 -22.95 10.17 6.81
C GLY A 159 -22.07 11.35 6.39
N TRP A 160 -22.45 12.53 6.86
CA TRP A 160 -21.77 13.79 6.55
C TRP A 160 -20.47 13.95 7.32
N ILE A 161 -19.47 14.52 6.63
CA ILE A 161 -18.18 14.91 7.18
C ILE A 161 -18.13 16.43 7.18
N TYR A 162 -17.81 17.02 8.35
CA TYR A 162 -17.83 18.45 8.56
C TYR A 162 -16.46 19.00 8.87
N LEU A 163 -16.18 20.20 8.39
CA LEU A 163 -15.07 21.01 8.85
C LEU A 163 -15.49 21.76 10.10
N ALA A 164 -14.62 21.79 11.10
CA ALA A 164 -14.85 22.56 12.32
C ALA A 164 -13.55 23.20 12.83
N ARG A 165 -13.69 24.13 13.76
CA ARG A 165 -12.58 24.71 14.53
C ARG A 165 -12.66 24.29 15.98
N ASP A 166 -11.54 23.84 16.53
CA ASP A 166 -11.40 23.62 17.98
C ASP A 166 -11.14 24.95 18.68
N ARG A 167 -12.16 25.48 19.34
CA ARG A 167 -12.10 26.76 20.02
C ARG A 167 -11.26 26.73 21.30
N ASN A 168 -10.98 25.54 21.83
CA ASN A 168 -10.17 25.39 23.04
C ASN A 168 -8.67 25.24 22.69
N VAL A 169 -8.33 24.95 21.44
CA VAL A 169 -6.94 24.75 21.00
C VAL A 169 -6.63 25.70 19.83
N ASN A 170 -6.56 26.98 20.12
CA ASN A 170 -6.12 28.04 19.19
C ASN A 170 -6.76 27.95 17.79
N ASP A 171 -8.07 27.76 17.73
CA ASP A 171 -8.85 27.61 16.48
C ASP A 171 -8.32 26.58 15.52
N ARG A 172 -7.73 25.49 16.04
CA ARG A 172 -7.19 24.41 15.25
C ARG A 172 -8.27 23.82 14.35
N TRP A 173 -7.93 23.61 13.09
CA TRP A 173 -8.76 22.92 12.13
C TRP A 173 -8.92 21.44 12.48
N VAL A 174 -10.16 20.97 12.50
CA VAL A 174 -10.53 19.58 12.76
C VAL A 174 -11.63 19.13 11.81
N VAL A 175 -11.73 17.83 11.63
CA VAL A 175 -12.81 17.18 10.88
C VAL A 175 -13.71 16.43 11.86
N LEU A 176 -15.02 16.61 11.72
CA LEU A 176 -16.02 15.86 12.46
C LEU A 176 -16.67 14.84 11.51
N LYS A 177 -16.55 13.56 11.83
CA LYS A 177 -17.20 12.48 11.11
C LYS A 177 -18.29 11.86 11.97
N GLY A 178 -19.55 11.89 11.51
CA GLY A 178 -20.67 11.28 12.23
C GLY A 178 -20.49 9.78 12.36
N LEU A 179 -20.79 9.24 13.53
CA LEU A 179 -20.97 7.80 13.74
C LEU A 179 -22.38 7.41 13.30
N LEU A 180 -22.57 6.17 12.82
CA LEU A 180 -23.89 5.68 12.45
C LEU A 180 -24.87 5.83 13.63
N ASN A 181 -26.01 6.45 13.39
CA ASN A 181 -27.06 6.61 14.39
C ASN A 181 -27.79 5.27 14.60
N SER A 182 -27.47 4.57 15.66
CA SER A 182 -28.43 3.73 16.35
C SER A 182 -29.29 4.69 17.19
N GLY A 183 -30.61 4.64 17.09
CA GLY A 183 -31.52 5.57 17.81
C GLY A 183 -31.51 5.44 19.34
N ASP A 184 -30.49 4.83 19.93
CA ASP A 184 -30.32 4.56 21.34
C ASP A 184 -29.01 5.19 21.86
N ALA A 185 -29.12 6.02 22.92
CA ALA A 185 -27.99 6.68 23.55
C ALA A 185 -26.99 5.70 24.19
N GLU A 186 -27.43 4.53 24.65
CA GLU A 186 -26.54 3.51 25.22
C GLU A 186 -25.75 2.79 24.12
N ALA A 187 -26.39 2.50 22.98
CA ALA A 187 -25.69 1.95 21.83
C ALA A 187 -24.64 2.91 21.25
N HIS A 188 -24.87 4.24 21.35
CA HIS A 188 -23.86 5.24 20.98
C HIS A 188 -22.66 5.27 21.94
N LYS A 189 -22.90 5.12 23.25
CA LYS A 189 -21.82 5.02 24.24
C LYS A 189 -21.01 3.75 24.04
N ALA A 190 -21.68 2.62 23.78
CA ALA A 190 -21.02 1.36 23.51
C ALA A 190 -20.18 1.44 22.23
N ALA A 191 -20.71 1.99 21.14
CA ALA A 191 -19.97 2.18 19.88
C ALA A 191 -18.80 3.14 20.02
N ALA A 192 -18.90 4.18 20.86
CA ALA A 192 -17.79 5.09 21.15
C ALA A 192 -16.72 4.41 22.01
N ALA A 193 -17.11 3.63 23.01
CA ALA A 193 -16.19 2.86 23.85
C ALA A 193 -15.49 1.74 23.06
N GLU A 194 -16.22 1.05 22.19
CA GLU A 194 -15.69 0.03 21.29
C GLU A 194 -14.63 0.59 20.34
N ARG A 195 -14.74 1.85 19.93
CA ARG A 195 -13.79 2.55 19.05
C ARG A 195 -12.76 3.40 19.77
N ALA A 196 -12.73 3.38 21.10
CA ALA A 196 -11.75 4.13 21.89
C ALA A 196 -10.31 3.73 21.54
N PHE A 197 -10.06 2.47 21.14
CA PHE A 197 -8.76 1.99 20.68
C PHE A 197 -8.21 2.79 19.48
N LEU A 198 -9.09 3.41 18.68
CA LEU A 198 -8.66 4.22 17.54
C LEU A 198 -7.92 5.51 17.99
N SER A 199 -8.16 5.97 19.22
CA SER A 199 -7.42 7.12 19.76
C SER A 199 -5.97 6.79 20.12
N GLU A 200 -5.62 5.51 20.25
CA GLU A 200 -4.27 5.03 20.51
C GLU A 200 -3.46 4.81 19.22
N VAL A 201 -4.12 4.91 18.05
CA VAL A 201 -3.47 4.80 16.75
C VAL A 201 -2.67 6.07 16.47
N GLU A 202 -1.35 5.96 16.45
CA GLU A 202 -0.45 7.07 16.15
C GLU A 202 0.62 6.62 15.13
N HIS A 203 0.47 7.07 13.89
CA HIS A 203 1.38 6.76 12.79
C HIS A 203 1.40 7.93 11.78
N PRO A 204 2.56 8.29 11.20
CA PRO A 204 2.66 9.43 10.27
C PRO A 204 1.75 9.32 9.05
N ASN A 205 1.54 8.11 8.53
CA ASN A 205 0.69 7.85 7.37
C ASN A 205 -0.77 7.51 7.73
N ILE A 206 -1.22 7.74 8.97
CA ILE A 206 -2.61 7.56 9.40
C ILE A 206 -3.13 8.88 9.97
N VAL A 207 -4.39 9.21 9.67
CA VAL A 207 -5.05 10.39 10.24
C VAL A 207 -5.14 10.26 11.75
N LYS A 208 -4.74 11.32 12.46
CA LYS A 208 -4.79 11.34 13.93
C LYS A 208 -6.21 11.60 14.42
N ILE A 209 -6.74 10.68 15.21
CA ILE A 209 -7.97 10.92 15.99
C ILE A 209 -7.61 11.77 17.21
N ILE A 210 -8.36 12.83 17.40
CA ILE A 210 -8.13 13.81 18.47
C ILE A 210 -9.08 13.54 19.64
N ASN A 211 -10.35 13.24 19.32
CA ASN A 211 -11.38 13.09 20.33
C ASN A 211 -12.61 12.35 19.79
N PHE A 212 -13.50 11.95 20.72
CA PHE A 212 -14.87 11.53 20.43
C PHE A 212 -15.81 12.51 21.13
N SER A 213 -16.73 13.10 20.39
CA SER A 213 -17.64 14.11 20.91
C SER A 213 -19.09 13.76 20.62
N GLN A 214 -19.99 14.14 21.49
CA GLN A 214 -21.44 13.97 21.32
C GLN A 214 -22.11 15.30 21.08
N HIS A 215 -23.12 15.31 20.22
CA HIS A 215 -23.96 16.47 19.98
C HIS A 215 -25.42 16.01 19.75
N PRO A 216 -26.42 16.58 20.43
CA PRO A 216 -27.82 16.26 20.19
C PRO A 216 -28.21 16.66 18.75
N ASP A 217 -28.87 15.78 18.03
CA ASP A 217 -29.48 16.11 16.74
C ASP A 217 -30.55 17.20 16.98
N PRO A 218 -30.44 18.38 16.35
CA PRO A 218 -31.35 19.50 16.63
C PRO A 218 -32.83 19.21 16.42
N ARG A 219 -33.15 18.18 15.59
CA ARG A 219 -34.54 17.83 15.26
C ARG A 219 -35.12 16.74 16.16
N THR A 220 -34.31 15.83 16.62
CA THR A 220 -34.76 14.64 17.38
C THR A 220 -34.36 14.71 18.84
N GLY A 221 -33.41 15.58 19.23
CA GLY A 221 -32.82 15.64 20.54
C GLY A 221 -31.94 14.44 20.92
N ILE A 222 -31.83 13.45 20.06
CA ILE A 222 -31.03 12.23 20.30
C ILE A 222 -29.55 12.59 20.16
N PRO A 223 -28.69 12.24 21.12
CA PRO A 223 -27.25 12.49 21.00
C PRO A 223 -26.65 11.72 19.82
N GLY A 224 -26.00 12.40 18.88
CA GLY A 224 -25.21 11.83 17.80
C GLY A 224 -23.72 11.84 18.18
N GLY A 225 -23.02 10.72 17.99
CA GLY A 225 -21.58 10.63 18.19
C GLY A 225 -20.79 11.13 16.97
N HIS A 226 -19.67 11.80 17.22
CA HIS A 226 -18.75 12.29 16.19
C HIS A 226 -17.31 11.92 16.55
N ILE A 227 -16.59 11.37 15.57
CA ILE A 227 -15.13 11.24 15.65
C ILE A 227 -14.54 12.60 15.26
N VAL A 228 -13.68 13.13 16.11
CA VAL A 228 -12.91 14.36 15.86
C VAL A 228 -11.50 13.98 15.44
N MET A 229 -11.09 14.39 14.26
CA MET A 229 -9.77 14.04 13.69
C MET A 229 -9.06 15.27 13.12
N GLU A 230 -7.76 15.17 12.88
CA GLU A 230 -7.02 16.22 12.20
C GLU A 230 -7.56 16.47 10.80
N TYR A 231 -7.48 17.72 10.35
CA TYR A 231 -7.71 18.05 8.95
C TYR A 231 -6.44 17.74 8.13
N VAL A 232 -6.57 16.95 7.08
CA VAL A 232 -5.50 16.65 6.13
C VAL A 232 -5.78 17.45 4.85
N GLY A 233 -5.04 18.52 4.63
CA GLY A 233 -5.14 19.32 3.42
C GLY A 233 -4.37 18.62 2.28
N GLY A 234 -5.03 18.44 1.14
CA GLY A 234 -4.41 17.76 0.00
C GLY A 234 -5.46 17.21 -0.95
N LYS A 235 -5.08 16.21 -1.74
CA LYS A 235 -5.96 15.51 -2.68
C LYS A 235 -5.88 14.00 -2.46
N SER A 236 -7.00 13.32 -2.59
CA SER A 236 -7.00 11.86 -2.60
C SER A 236 -6.29 11.33 -3.86
N LEU A 237 -5.75 10.12 -3.79
CA LEU A 237 -5.13 9.48 -4.97
C LEU A 237 -6.15 9.31 -6.10
N ARG A 238 -7.43 9.19 -5.75
CA ARG A 238 -8.51 9.20 -6.74
C ARG A 238 -8.67 10.56 -7.41
N GLU A 239 -8.67 11.66 -6.65
CA GLU A 239 -8.74 13.02 -7.22
C GLU A 239 -7.56 13.30 -8.15
N LEU A 240 -6.33 12.89 -7.75
CA LEU A 240 -5.15 12.99 -8.61
C LEU A 240 -5.31 12.23 -9.93
N LEU A 241 -5.89 11.03 -9.88
CA LEU A 241 -6.17 10.26 -11.09
C LEU A 241 -7.25 10.89 -11.95
N ILE A 242 -8.32 11.45 -11.36
CA ILE A 242 -9.40 12.12 -12.08
C ILE A 242 -8.88 13.37 -12.79
N GLU A 243 -8.09 14.20 -12.11
CA GLU A 243 -7.50 15.42 -12.71
C GLU A 243 -6.63 15.10 -13.92
N ARG A 244 -5.82 14.02 -13.85
CA ARG A 244 -5.05 13.59 -15.03
C ARG A 244 -5.95 13.16 -16.20
N ARG A 245 -7.13 12.63 -15.90
CA ARG A 245 -8.12 12.19 -16.90
C ARG A 245 -8.96 13.31 -17.49
N GLU A 246 -8.89 14.51 -16.93
CA GLU A 246 -9.51 15.70 -17.56
C GLU A 246 -8.82 16.05 -18.89
N ASP A 247 -7.49 15.90 -18.95
CA ASP A 247 -6.69 16.17 -20.14
C ASP A 247 -6.59 14.95 -21.08
N ASP A 248 -6.46 13.75 -20.52
CA ASP A 248 -6.36 12.47 -21.24
C ASP A 248 -7.21 11.40 -20.53
N PRO A 249 -8.36 11.01 -21.11
CA PRO A 249 -9.27 10.03 -20.51
C PRO A 249 -8.64 8.66 -20.17
N ASP A 250 -7.52 8.31 -20.82
CA ASP A 250 -6.80 7.06 -20.60
C ASP A 250 -5.61 7.22 -19.63
N ALA A 251 -5.38 8.45 -19.14
CA ALA A 251 -4.29 8.72 -18.22
C ALA A 251 -4.39 7.88 -16.93
N VAL A 252 -3.21 7.50 -16.45
CA VAL A 252 -2.97 6.79 -15.18
C VAL A 252 -1.88 7.50 -14.39
N LEU A 253 -1.67 7.12 -13.15
CA LEU A 253 -0.53 7.63 -12.38
C LEU A 253 0.76 6.91 -12.82
N PRO A 254 1.93 7.56 -12.78
CA PRO A 254 3.22 6.93 -13.03
C PRO A 254 3.43 5.73 -12.10
N VAL A 255 3.90 4.61 -12.64
CA VAL A 255 4.00 3.36 -11.90
C VAL A 255 4.94 3.44 -10.69
N ASP A 256 6.06 4.15 -10.81
CA ASP A 256 6.99 4.43 -9.72
C ASP A 256 6.31 5.17 -8.55
N GLN A 257 5.49 6.19 -8.87
CA GLN A 257 4.71 6.92 -7.86
C GLN A 257 3.63 6.04 -7.22
N VAL A 258 2.92 5.22 -8.01
CA VAL A 258 1.90 4.28 -7.50
C VAL A 258 2.53 3.29 -6.53
N ILE A 259 3.68 2.72 -6.89
CA ILE A 259 4.42 1.80 -6.03
C ILE A 259 4.86 2.51 -4.74
N ALA A 260 5.37 3.75 -4.85
CA ALA A 260 5.76 4.54 -3.69
C ALA A 260 4.58 4.81 -2.73
N TYR A 261 3.39 5.14 -3.26
CA TYR A 261 2.17 5.26 -2.45
C TYR A 261 1.79 3.94 -1.78
N GLY A 262 1.93 2.81 -2.51
CA GLY A 262 1.69 1.47 -1.96
C GLY A 262 2.60 1.15 -0.78
N LEU A 263 3.89 1.46 -0.88
CA LEU A 263 4.86 1.23 0.19
C LEU A 263 4.54 2.03 1.45
N GLU A 264 4.16 3.30 1.32
CA GLU A 264 3.74 4.11 2.46
C GLU A 264 2.43 3.60 3.08
N ALA A 265 1.48 3.13 2.24
CA ALA A 265 0.23 2.52 2.71
C ALA A 265 0.49 1.20 3.46
N LEU A 266 1.37 0.34 2.94
CA LEU A 266 1.75 -0.93 3.59
C LEU A 266 2.38 -0.72 4.96
N ARG A 267 3.18 0.35 5.15
CA ARG A 267 3.71 0.74 6.47
C ARG A 267 2.59 1.07 7.46
N ALA A 268 1.59 1.83 7.01
CA ALA A 268 0.44 2.18 7.82
C ALA A 268 -0.40 0.94 8.18
N LEU A 269 -0.67 0.07 7.20
CA LEU A 269 -1.42 -1.17 7.41
C LEU A 269 -0.65 -2.14 8.32
N GLY A 270 0.66 -2.34 8.11
CA GLY A 270 1.50 -3.18 8.97
C GLY A 270 1.52 -2.70 10.42
N TYR A 271 1.51 -1.38 10.64
CA TYR A 271 1.36 -0.82 11.98
C TYR A 271 -0.01 -1.17 12.59
N LEU A 272 -1.12 -1.04 11.84
CA LEU A 272 -2.45 -1.46 12.33
C LEU A 272 -2.49 -2.95 12.63
N HIS A 273 -1.98 -3.78 11.72
CA HIS A 273 -1.93 -5.23 11.88
C HIS A 273 -1.15 -5.65 13.13
N SER A 274 -0.02 -4.99 13.42
CA SER A 274 0.77 -5.24 14.64
C SER A 274 0.02 -4.88 15.94
N ARG A 275 -1.03 -4.07 15.84
CA ARG A 275 -1.93 -3.70 16.94
C ARG A 275 -3.19 -4.58 17.01
N GLY A 276 -3.28 -5.62 16.17
CA GLY A 276 -4.44 -6.50 16.08
C GLY A 276 -5.65 -5.83 15.41
N LEU A 277 -5.41 -4.86 14.51
CA LEU A 277 -6.44 -4.09 13.80
C LEU A 277 -6.40 -4.37 12.31
N LEU A 278 -7.57 -4.41 11.67
CA LEU A 278 -7.76 -4.48 10.23
C LEU A 278 -8.35 -3.17 9.72
N TYR A 279 -7.91 -2.71 8.56
CA TYR A 279 -8.38 -1.46 7.96
C TYR A 279 -9.70 -1.63 7.20
N CYS A 280 -9.88 -2.73 6.48
CA CYS A 280 -11.05 -3.23 5.76
C CYS A 280 -11.49 -2.44 4.52
N ASP A 281 -11.27 -1.14 4.41
CA ASP A 281 -11.76 -0.30 3.29
C ASP A 281 -10.62 0.49 2.62
N PHE A 282 -9.52 -0.19 2.28
CA PHE A 282 -8.44 0.44 1.56
C PHE A 282 -8.81 0.69 0.10
N LYS A 283 -8.71 1.95 -0.32
CA LYS A 283 -8.98 2.41 -1.69
C LYS A 283 -8.36 3.79 -1.94
N PRO A 284 -8.16 4.20 -3.20
CA PRO A 284 -7.57 5.50 -3.55
C PRO A 284 -8.32 6.72 -2.98
N ASP A 285 -9.62 6.60 -2.73
CA ASP A 285 -10.44 7.66 -2.11
C ASP A 285 -10.04 7.93 -0.66
N ASN A 286 -9.56 6.91 0.05
CA ASN A 286 -9.21 6.96 1.47
C ASN A 286 -7.73 7.27 1.74
N VAL A 287 -6.96 7.59 0.71
CA VAL A 287 -5.55 7.95 0.79
C VAL A 287 -5.37 9.37 0.27
N ILE A 288 -5.01 10.31 1.13
CA ILE A 288 -4.73 11.71 0.74
C ILE A 288 -3.23 11.91 0.64
N GLN A 289 -2.79 12.47 -0.49
CA GLN A 289 -1.47 13.10 -0.59
C GLN A 289 -1.59 14.56 -0.19
N SER A 290 -0.81 14.97 0.80
CA SER A 290 -0.66 16.36 1.26
C SER A 290 0.81 16.71 1.24
N GLU A 291 1.17 17.75 0.51
CA GLU A 291 2.56 18.06 0.19
C GLU A 291 3.25 16.83 -0.45
N GLU A 292 4.18 16.22 0.24
CA GLU A 292 4.99 15.09 -0.21
C GLU A 292 4.73 13.82 0.63
N GLN A 293 3.64 13.79 1.41
CA GLN A 293 3.29 12.67 2.28
C GLN A 293 1.90 12.15 1.96
N ILE A 294 1.66 10.88 2.30
CA ILE A 294 0.31 10.35 2.24
C ILE A 294 -0.24 10.03 3.63
N LYS A 295 -1.56 10.12 3.77
CA LYS A 295 -2.27 9.68 4.97
C LYS A 295 -3.52 8.88 4.61
N LEU A 296 -3.72 7.78 5.33
CA LEU A 296 -5.00 7.08 5.38
C LEU A 296 -5.98 7.90 6.23
N ILE A 297 -7.14 8.26 5.67
CA ILE A 297 -8.05 9.23 6.29
C ILE A 297 -9.34 8.64 6.85
N ASP A 298 -9.76 7.49 6.40
CA ASP A 298 -11.02 6.88 6.82
C ASP A 298 -10.81 5.65 7.71
N LEU A 299 -10.88 5.86 9.03
CA LEU A 299 -10.81 4.79 10.02
C LEU A 299 -12.21 4.22 10.39
N GLY A 300 -13.26 4.57 9.63
CA GLY A 300 -14.63 4.13 9.93
C GLY A 300 -14.85 2.64 9.71
N GLY A 301 -14.06 1.99 8.88
CA GLY A 301 -14.07 0.55 8.64
C GLY A 301 -13.12 -0.24 9.54
N VAL A 302 -12.23 0.43 10.28
CA VAL A 302 -11.22 -0.24 11.12
C VAL A 302 -11.90 -1.04 12.22
N ARG A 303 -11.43 -2.25 12.41
CA ARG A 303 -11.96 -3.19 13.41
C ARG A 303 -10.83 -4.00 14.04
N ARG A 304 -11.13 -4.62 15.16
CA ARG A 304 -10.20 -5.58 15.79
C ARG A 304 -10.23 -6.90 15.01
N MET A 305 -9.10 -7.60 14.98
CA MET A 305 -9.01 -8.92 14.31
C MET A 305 -9.91 -9.98 14.99
N ASP A 306 -10.13 -9.85 16.31
CA ASP A 306 -10.98 -10.74 17.10
C ASP A 306 -12.48 -10.36 17.08
N ASP A 307 -12.86 -9.28 16.38
CA ASP A 307 -14.24 -8.87 16.24
C ASP A 307 -14.95 -9.69 15.14
N THR A 308 -15.82 -10.59 15.53
CA THR A 308 -16.61 -11.43 14.62
C THR A 308 -18.07 -10.97 14.47
N VAL A 309 -18.47 -9.89 15.16
CA VAL A 309 -19.87 -9.49 15.30
C VAL A 309 -20.21 -8.22 14.52
N SER A 310 -19.30 -7.24 14.53
CA SER A 310 -19.55 -5.95 13.90
C SER A 310 -19.69 -6.05 12.37
N PRO A 311 -20.54 -5.23 11.74
CA PRO A 311 -20.67 -5.22 10.30
C PRO A 311 -19.36 -4.83 9.62
N VAL A 312 -19.03 -5.51 8.52
CA VAL A 312 -17.85 -5.24 7.72
C VAL A 312 -18.18 -4.20 6.64
N TYR A 313 -17.51 -3.06 6.67
CA TYR A 313 -17.67 -2.01 5.67
C TYR A 313 -16.53 -2.10 4.65
N THR A 314 -16.88 -2.40 3.41
CA THR A 314 -15.93 -2.57 2.30
C THR A 314 -16.47 -1.96 1.02
N THR A 315 -15.58 -1.67 0.06
CA THR A 315 -15.96 -1.07 -1.21
C THR A 315 -15.86 -2.09 -2.36
N PRO A 316 -16.94 -2.33 -3.14
CA PRO A 316 -16.89 -3.17 -4.33
C PRO A 316 -15.76 -2.76 -5.29
N GLY A 317 -15.11 -3.75 -5.91
CA GLY A 317 -13.98 -3.55 -6.82
C GLY A 317 -12.62 -3.50 -6.13
N TYR A 318 -12.57 -3.21 -4.82
CA TYR A 318 -11.35 -3.25 -4.01
C TYR A 318 -11.33 -4.39 -2.99
N ARG A 319 -12.48 -4.91 -2.61
CA ARG A 319 -12.63 -5.96 -1.59
C ARG A 319 -12.52 -7.37 -2.17
N VAL A 320 -12.23 -8.33 -1.33
CA VAL A 320 -12.35 -9.76 -1.60
C VAL A 320 -13.81 -10.18 -1.88
N THR A 321 -14.05 -11.43 -2.21
CA THR A 321 -15.40 -11.94 -2.51
C THR A 321 -16.33 -11.88 -1.30
N GLU A 322 -17.64 -11.85 -1.55
CA GLU A 322 -18.65 -11.91 -0.48
C GLU A 322 -18.57 -13.23 0.31
N ASP A 323 -18.22 -14.33 -0.37
CA ASP A 323 -18.12 -15.65 0.25
C ASP A 323 -16.93 -15.71 1.21
N GLU A 324 -15.81 -15.08 0.85
CA GLU A 324 -14.65 -14.95 1.73
C GLU A 324 -14.98 -14.08 2.96
N LEU A 325 -15.67 -12.95 2.77
CA LEU A 325 -16.08 -12.09 3.89
C LEU A 325 -17.07 -12.76 4.85
N ARG A 326 -17.91 -13.69 4.34
CA ARG A 326 -18.87 -14.45 5.17
C ARG A 326 -18.25 -15.68 5.83
N GLY A 327 -17.25 -16.28 5.20
CA GLY A 327 -16.56 -17.48 5.69
C GLY A 327 -15.47 -17.09 6.70
N PRO A 328 -14.21 -16.93 6.27
CA PRO A 328 -13.10 -16.54 7.17
C PRO A 328 -13.27 -15.14 7.74
N GLY A 329 -14.03 -14.26 7.09
CA GLY A 329 -14.20 -12.87 7.48
C GLY A 329 -13.09 -11.95 6.95
N PRO A 330 -13.03 -10.71 7.41
CA PRO A 330 -11.93 -9.81 7.09
C PRO A 330 -10.62 -10.28 7.75
N THR A 331 -9.55 -10.30 6.96
CA THR A 331 -8.22 -10.76 7.37
C THR A 331 -7.13 -9.77 6.96
N VAL A 332 -5.91 -9.94 7.47
CA VAL A 332 -4.73 -9.21 6.99
C VAL A 332 -4.59 -9.36 5.48
N SER A 333 -4.74 -10.59 4.96
CA SER A 333 -4.65 -10.86 3.52
C SER A 333 -5.74 -10.14 2.71
N ALA A 334 -6.93 -9.91 3.27
CA ALA A 334 -7.99 -9.11 2.63
C ALA A 334 -7.63 -7.62 2.55
N ASP A 335 -6.95 -7.06 3.55
CA ASP A 335 -6.42 -5.69 3.48
C ASP A 335 -5.34 -5.59 2.38
N LEU A 336 -4.41 -6.54 2.32
CA LEU A 336 -3.34 -6.58 1.32
C LEU A 336 -3.87 -6.80 -0.10
N TYR A 337 -4.93 -7.62 -0.25
CA TYR A 337 -5.69 -7.75 -1.49
C TYR A 337 -6.21 -6.38 -1.96
N SER A 338 -6.79 -5.59 -1.05
CA SER A 338 -7.31 -4.26 -1.38
C SER A 338 -6.20 -3.29 -1.82
N VAL A 339 -4.99 -3.42 -1.25
CA VAL A 339 -3.80 -2.68 -1.72
C VAL A 339 -3.45 -3.08 -3.15
N GLY A 340 -3.33 -4.38 -3.45
CA GLY A 340 -3.04 -4.87 -4.80
C GLY A 340 -4.06 -4.36 -5.83
N ARG A 341 -5.36 -4.38 -5.48
CA ARG A 341 -6.43 -3.81 -6.33
C ARG A 341 -6.25 -2.32 -6.57
N ALA A 342 -5.93 -1.56 -5.53
CA ALA A 342 -5.72 -0.12 -5.64
C ALA A 342 -4.49 0.22 -6.49
N LEU A 343 -3.38 -0.51 -6.33
CA LEU A 343 -2.19 -0.38 -7.17
C LEU A 343 -2.53 -0.59 -8.65
N ALA A 344 -3.27 -1.69 -8.98
CA ALA A 344 -3.69 -1.97 -10.35
C ALA A 344 -4.57 -0.85 -10.93
N VAL A 345 -5.59 -0.37 -10.18
CA VAL A 345 -6.51 0.69 -10.63
C VAL A 345 -5.80 2.03 -10.88
N LEU A 346 -4.75 2.32 -10.11
CA LEU A 346 -3.96 3.55 -10.27
C LEU A 346 -2.95 3.46 -11.42
N SER A 347 -2.43 2.25 -11.74
CA SER A 347 -1.33 2.04 -12.68
C SER A 347 -1.77 1.79 -14.12
N PHE A 348 -2.95 1.21 -14.34
CA PHE A 348 -3.47 0.95 -15.68
C PHE A 348 -4.98 0.96 -15.71
N ARG A 349 -5.53 1.15 -16.91
CA ARG A 349 -6.98 1.21 -17.11
C ARG A 349 -7.55 -0.17 -17.40
N PHE A 350 -8.59 -0.56 -16.67
CA PHE A 350 -9.36 -1.79 -16.91
C PHE A 350 -10.75 -1.73 -16.26
N SER A 351 -11.62 -2.62 -16.65
CA SER A 351 -13.01 -2.69 -16.15
C SER A 351 -13.08 -3.40 -14.79
N PHE A 352 -12.49 -2.82 -13.74
CA PHE A 352 -12.28 -3.43 -12.43
C PHE A 352 -13.56 -3.71 -11.64
N MET A 353 -14.69 -3.10 -12.01
CA MET A 353 -15.99 -3.29 -11.35
C MET A 353 -16.88 -4.32 -12.04
N ARG A 354 -16.67 -4.59 -13.34
CA ARG A 354 -17.59 -5.38 -14.15
C ARG A 354 -16.93 -6.63 -14.72
N GLU A 355 -15.86 -6.46 -15.47
CA GLU A 355 -15.19 -7.53 -16.17
C GLU A 355 -14.20 -8.27 -15.26
N TYR A 356 -13.49 -7.50 -14.43
CA TYR A 356 -12.48 -8.01 -13.50
C TYR A 356 -12.78 -7.61 -12.05
N PRO A 357 -13.96 -7.96 -11.47
CA PRO A 357 -14.32 -7.49 -10.13
C PRO A 357 -13.42 -8.04 -9.03
N HIS A 358 -12.78 -9.20 -9.26
CA HIS A 358 -11.91 -9.89 -8.29
C HIS A 358 -10.57 -10.34 -8.87
N SER A 359 -10.22 -9.91 -10.08
CA SER A 359 -8.98 -10.27 -10.77
C SER A 359 -8.37 -9.06 -11.48
N ILE A 360 -7.23 -9.24 -12.12
CA ILE A 360 -6.63 -8.28 -13.04
C ILE A 360 -6.61 -8.85 -14.46
N PRO A 361 -6.56 -8.00 -15.50
CA PRO A 361 -6.51 -8.46 -16.89
C PRO A 361 -5.31 -9.37 -17.17
N PRO A 362 -5.37 -10.19 -18.24
CA PRO A 362 -4.21 -10.93 -18.71
C PRO A 362 -3.04 -9.98 -19.04
N ARG A 363 -1.80 -10.41 -18.73
CA ARG A 363 -0.57 -9.64 -18.98
C ARG A 363 -0.48 -9.12 -20.40
N GLU A 364 -0.86 -9.96 -21.37
CA GLU A 364 -0.78 -9.69 -22.81
C GLU A 364 -1.66 -8.52 -23.25
N THR A 365 -2.66 -8.15 -22.43
CA THR A 365 -3.59 -7.05 -22.74
C THR A 365 -3.16 -5.71 -22.13
N VAL A 366 -2.16 -5.72 -21.22
CA VAL A 366 -1.72 -4.53 -20.49
C VAL A 366 -0.24 -4.27 -20.75
N PRO A 367 0.13 -3.25 -21.56
CA PRO A 367 1.53 -2.98 -21.90
C PRO A 367 2.44 -2.77 -20.68
N LEU A 368 1.93 -2.17 -19.60
CA LEU A 368 2.68 -2.00 -18.36
C LEU A 368 3.09 -3.33 -17.74
N LEU A 369 2.18 -4.31 -17.72
CA LEU A 369 2.42 -5.63 -17.12
C LEU A 369 3.32 -6.50 -18.01
N GLN A 370 3.30 -6.28 -19.33
CA GLN A 370 4.27 -6.89 -20.25
C GLN A 370 5.68 -6.37 -20.03
N ARG A 371 5.79 -5.06 -19.72
CA ARG A 371 7.07 -4.40 -19.50
C ARG A 371 7.68 -4.77 -18.15
N PHE A 372 6.87 -4.84 -17.10
CA PHE A 372 7.30 -5.10 -15.72
C PHE A 372 6.65 -6.40 -15.20
N GLU A 373 7.29 -7.53 -15.54
CA GLU A 373 6.77 -8.85 -15.17
C GLU A 373 6.71 -9.07 -13.66
N SER A 374 7.70 -8.59 -12.91
CA SER A 374 7.72 -8.64 -11.45
C SER A 374 6.52 -7.93 -10.82
N TYR A 375 6.11 -6.79 -11.41
CA TYR A 375 4.92 -6.06 -10.97
C TYR A 375 3.63 -6.82 -11.27
N ASP A 376 3.54 -7.47 -12.45
CA ASP A 376 2.39 -8.33 -12.79
C ASP A 376 2.26 -9.49 -11.80
N ARG A 377 3.35 -10.21 -11.51
CA ARG A 377 3.36 -11.33 -10.56
C ARG A 377 2.98 -10.89 -9.15
N LEU A 378 3.53 -9.78 -8.65
CA LEU A 378 3.17 -9.20 -7.35
C LEU A 378 1.67 -8.86 -7.28
N LEU A 379 1.12 -8.22 -8.31
CA LEU A 379 -0.30 -7.90 -8.35
C LEU A 379 -1.16 -9.16 -8.37
N ARG A 380 -0.80 -10.19 -9.16
CA ARG A 380 -1.52 -11.47 -9.21
C ARG A 380 -1.49 -12.20 -7.88
N ARG A 381 -0.33 -12.28 -7.24
CA ARG A 381 -0.21 -12.81 -5.87
C ARG A 381 -1.11 -12.05 -4.89
N SER A 382 -1.11 -10.72 -4.94
CA SER A 382 -1.94 -9.88 -4.07
C SER A 382 -3.43 -10.17 -4.18
N VAL A 383 -3.92 -10.50 -5.40
CA VAL A 383 -5.35 -10.71 -5.68
C VAL A 383 -5.67 -12.18 -6.01
N HIS A 384 -4.83 -13.12 -5.62
CA HIS A 384 -5.04 -14.53 -5.90
C HIS A 384 -6.38 -15.01 -5.33
N SER A 385 -7.05 -15.96 -6.03
CA SER A 385 -8.34 -16.51 -5.59
C SER A 385 -8.22 -17.33 -4.32
N GLU A 386 -7.13 -18.06 -4.16
CA GLU A 386 -6.83 -18.86 -2.98
C GLU A 386 -6.13 -18.01 -1.92
N LEU A 387 -6.67 -18.03 -0.71
CA LEU A 387 -6.19 -17.20 0.40
C LEU A 387 -4.74 -17.53 0.78
N GLU A 388 -4.39 -18.80 0.76
CA GLU A 388 -3.08 -19.32 1.17
C GLU A 388 -1.94 -18.86 0.25
N LEU A 389 -2.27 -18.53 -1.01
CA LEU A 389 -1.29 -18.09 -2.02
C LEU A 389 -1.10 -16.56 -2.05
N ARG A 390 -1.85 -15.82 -1.23
CA ARG A 390 -1.70 -14.36 -1.11
C ARG A 390 -0.60 -13.97 -0.12
N PHE A 391 -0.37 -12.67 -0.04
CA PHE A 391 0.40 -12.10 1.07
C PHE A 391 -0.39 -12.20 2.38
N HIS A 392 0.29 -12.59 3.45
CA HIS A 392 -0.25 -12.68 4.81
C HIS A 392 0.35 -11.65 5.76
N ASP A 393 1.40 -10.97 5.33
CA ASP A 393 2.12 -9.96 6.10
C ASP A 393 2.41 -8.72 5.25
N ALA A 394 2.16 -7.53 5.82
CA ALA A 394 2.39 -6.27 5.12
C ALA A 394 3.88 -5.97 4.90
N GLY A 395 4.75 -6.48 5.75
CA GLY A 395 6.20 -6.36 5.62
C GLY A 395 6.72 -7.18 4.44
N ASP A 396 6.26 -8.44 4.29
CA ASP A 396 6.59 -9.28 3.14
C ASP A 396 6.16 -8.61 1.83
N MET A 397 4.91 -8.16 1.74
CA MET A 397 4.44 -7.43 0.55
C MET A 397 5.25 -6.15 0.29
N ALA A 398 5.64 -5.42 1.34
CA ALA A 398 6.44 -4.19 1.19
C ALA A 398 7.87 -4.50 0.72
N ASP A 399 8.48 -5.56 1.20
CA ASP A 399 9.83 -5.98 0.77
C ASP A 399 9.84 -6.39 -0.71
N GLN A 400 8.85 -7.18 -1.15
CA GLN A 400 8.70 -7.55 -2.55
C GLN A 400 8.40 -6.32 -3.44
N LEU A 401 7.48 -5.47 -3.01
CA LEU A 401 7.15 -4.24 -3.73
C LEU A 401 8.34 -3.26 -3.81
N THR A 402 9.23 -3.27 -2.82
CA THR A 402 10.49 -2.51 -2.85
C THR A 402 11.45 -3.05 -3.92
N GLY A 403 11.53 -4.36 -4.08
CA GLY A 403 12.29 -5.01 -5.15
C GLY A 403 11.77 -4.59 -6.53
N VAL A 404 10.44 -4.67 -6.72
CA VAL A 404 9.77 -4.21 -7.94
C VAL A 404 10.03 -2.73 -8.23
N LEU A 405 9.97 -1.86 -7.20
CA LEU A 405 10.28 -0.44 -7.37
C LEU A 405 11.70 -0.22 -7.90
N ARG A 406 12.68 -0.95 -7.38
CA ARG A 406 14.08 -0.84 -7.83
C ARG A 406 14.26 -1.28 -9.28
N GLU A 407 13.58 -2.33 -9.70
CA GLU A 407 13.55 -2.78 -11.10
C GLU A 407 12.92 -1.70 -12.00
N VAL A 408 11.75 -1.21 -11.63
CA VAL A 408 11.03 -0.16 -12.36
C VAL A 408 11.90 1.09 -12.52
N LEU A 409 12.51 1.57 -11.43
CA LEU A 409 13.40 2.75 -11.47
C LEU A 409 14.64 2.48 -12.32
N SER A 410 15.25 1.30 -12.20
CA SER A 410 16.43 0.94 -13.00
C SER A 410 16.12 0.99 -14.49
N GLU A 411 14.94 0.56 -14.90
CA GLU A 411 14.53 0.60 -16.31
C GLU A 411 14.13 2.02 -16.76
N LEU A 412 13.40 2.77 -15.93
CA LEU A 412 12.97 4.12 -16.26
C LEU A 412 14.13 5.11 -16.34
N GLU A 413 15.12 4.99 -15.46
CA GLU A 413 16.24 5.90 -15.35
C GLU A 413 17.48 5.43 -16.13
N GLY A 414 17.49 4.17 -16.57
CA GLY A 414 18.64 3.54 -17.23
C GLY A 414 19.86 3.39 -16.30
N THR A 415 19.64 3.45 -14.97
CA THR A 415 20.67 3.34 -13.95
C THR A 415 20.28 2.26 -12.94
N PRO A 416 21.14 1.24 -12.67
CA PRO A 416 20.80 0.20 -11.71
C PRO A 416 20.58 0.73 -10.29
N HIS A 417 19.54 0.23 -9.62
CA HIS A 417 19.20 0.50 -8.22
C HIS A 417 19.40 -0.75 -7.35
N PRO A 418 20.63 -1.28 -7.19
CA PRO A 418 20.86 -2.52 -6.45
C PRO A 418 20.56 -2.38 -4.96
N ALA A 419 20.18 -3.50 -4.33
CA ALA A 419 20.08 -3.64 -2.89
C ALA A 419 20.50 -5.05 -2.45
N PRO A 420 20.94 -5.24 -1.21
CA PRO A 420 21.05 -6.58 -0.64
C PRO A 420 19.70 -7.29 -0.67
N SER A 421 19.69 -8.57 -1.04
CA SER A 421 18.48 -9.38 -0.95
C SER A 421 18.10 -9.64 0.52
N THR A 422 16.80 -9.63 0.81
CA THR A 422 16.25 -10.06 2.12
C THR A 422 16.13 -11.58 2.24
N LEU A 423 16.19 -12.29 1.11
CA LEU A 423 16.02 -13.74 1.02
C LEU A 423 17.32 -14.49 0.78
N PHE A 424 18.25 -13.88 0.05
CA PHE A 424 19.49 -14.53 -0.39
C PHE A 424 20.73 -13.84 0.17
N GLY A 425 21.77 -14.64 0.41
CA GLY A 425 23.12 -14.15 0.67
C GLY A 425 23.76 -13.51 -0.58
N GLY A 426 24.96 -12.97 -0.43
CA GLY A 426 25.73 -12.48 -1.56
C GLY A 426 25.97 -13.57 -2.60
N GLU A 427 26.12 -13.14 -3.86
CA GLU A 427 26.43 -14.03 -4.97
C GLU A 427 27.70 -14.83 -4.69
N ASN A 428 27.68 -16.10 -5.06
CA ASN A 428 28.85 -16.98 -4.99
C ASN A 428 29.70 -16.77 -6.23
N PHE A 429 30.41 -15.66 -6.32
CA PHE A 429 31.43 -15.51 -7.34
C PHE A 429 32.54 -16.54 -7.10
N SER A 430 32.39 -17.70 -7.72
CA SER A 430 33.47 -18.66 -7.81
C SER A 430 34.56 -18.04 -8.68
N THR A 431 35.70 -17.74 -8.13
CA THR A 431 36.94 -17.44 -8.85
C THR A 431 37.50 -18.68 -9.59
N ARG A 432 36.65 -19.69 -9.80
CA ARG A 432 37.03 -20.82 -10.65
C ARG A 432 37.18 -20.29 -12.09
N SER A 433 38.41 -20.18 -12.45
CA SER A 433 39.06 -19.92 -13.73
C SER A 433 38.37 -20.54 -14.94
N GLY A 434 37.26 -20.00 -15.36
CA GLY A 434 36.52 -20.45 -16.55
C GLY A 434 35.57 -19.38 -17.07
N VAL A 435 35.01 -18.54 -16.20
CA VAL A 435 34.18 -17.42 -16.61
C VAL A 435 35.11 -16.25 -16.95
N GLY A 436 35.31 -16.00 -18.26
CA GLY A 436 36.20 -14.93 -18.74
C GLY A 436 37.56 -15.39 -19.25
N ALA A 437 37.85 -16.70 -19.34
CA ALA A 437 38.97 -17.19 -20.14
C ALA A 437 38.68 -16.90 -21.61
N HIS A 438 39.32 -15.87 -22.14
CA HIS A 438 39.31 -15.52 -23.56
C HIS A 438 40.06 -16.62 -24.35
N ASP A 439 39.36 -17.66 -24.74
CA ASP A 439 39.76 -18.46 -25.87
C ASP A 439 39.13 -17.77 -27.10
N ALA A 440 39.96 -17.21 -27.96
CA ALA A 440 39.53 -16.35 -29.07
C ALA A 440 38.58 -17.05 -30.06
N ASP A 441 38.46 -18.38 -29.99
CA ASP A 441 37.58 -19.21 -30.79
C ASP A 441 36.32 -19.71 -30.06
N ARG A 442 36.14 -19.43 -28.77
CA ARG A 442 34.96 -19.77 -27.98
C ARG A 442 34.26 -18.53 -27.46
N MET A 443 33.53 -17.86 -28.35
CA MET A 443 32.56 -16.88 -27.94
C MET A 443 31.53 -17.55 -27.01
N LEU A 444 31.66 -17.28 -25.69
CA LEU A 444 30.63 -17.51 -24.68
C LEU A 444 29.92 -18.89 -24.73
N ALA A 445 30.67 -19.96 -24.51
CA ALA A 445 30.01 -21.22 -24.18
C ALA A 445 29.26 -21.04 -22.85
N PRO A 446 27.97 -21.46 -22.75
CA PRO A 446 27.25 -21.43 -21.50
C PRO A 446 28.01 -22.23 -20.43
N PRO A 447 27.98 -21.84 -19.16
CA PRO A 447 28.62 -22.60 -18.09
C PRO A 447 28.06 -24.03 -18.04
N ALA A 448 28.88 -24.98 -17.60
CA ALA A 448 28.36 -26.33 -17.35
C ALA A 448 27.20 -26.26 -16.35
N PRO A 449 26.18 -27.13 -16.44
CA PRO A 449 25.02 -27.10 -15.56
C PRO A 449 25.37 -27.12 -14.07
N THR A 450 26.39 -27.89 -13.68
CA THR A 450 26.93 -27.91 -12.31
C THR A 450 27.54 -26.58 -11.88
N ASP A 451 28.26 -25.91 -12.78
CA ASP A 451 28.84 -24.61 -12.51
C ASP A 451 27.77 -23.52 -12.44
N ALA A 452 26.77 -23.56 -13.32
CA ALA A 452 25.62 -22.68 -13.29
C ALA A 452 24.85 -22.78 -11.96
N ALA A 453 24.58 -24.01 -11.52
CA ALA A 453 23.93 -24.27 -10.23
C ALA A 453 24.75 -23.77 -9.03
N ALA A 454 26.08 -23.90 -9.08
CA ALA A 454 26.98 -23.43 -8.01
C ALA A 454 27.09 -21.89 -7.93
N LEU A 455 26.83 -21.17 -9.03
CA LEU A 455 26.86 -19.71 -9.10
C LEU A 455 25.57 -19.08 -8.52
N LEU A 456 24.48 -19.83 -8.44
CA LEU A 456 23.23 -19.30 -7.89
C LEU A 456 23.37 -18.87 -6.43
N PRO A 457 22.67 -17.78 -6.02
CA PRO A 457 22.75 -17.28 -4.67
C PRO A 457 22.22 -18.32 -3.66
N THR A 458 22.70 -18.23 -2.43
CA THR A 458 22.30 -19.13 -1.37
C THR A 458 21.23 -18.46 -0.50
N PRO A 459 20.10 -19.11 -0.21
CA PRO A 459 19.14 -18.61 0.76
C PRO A 459 19.81 -18.26 2.09
N LEU A 460 19.33 -17.19 2.74
CA LEU A 460 19.80 -16.78 4.05
C LEU A 460 19.45 -17.86 5.09
N VAL A 461 20.38 -18.08 6.01
CA VAL A 461 20.18 -18.98 7.16
C VAL A 461 19.20 -18.33 8.14
N ASP A 462 18.19 -19.06 8.57
CA ASP A 462 17.33 -18.60 9.66
C ASP A 462 18.15 -18.39 10.93
N ARG A 463 18.09 -17.16 11.46
CA ARG A 463 18.82 -16.80 12.69
C ARG A 463 18.22 -17.44 13.93
N GLY A 464 16.96 -17.87 13.86
CA GLY A 464 16.26 -18.59 14.92
C GLY A 464 16.64 -20.06 15.04
N ASP A 465 17.26 -20.63 13.99
CA ASP A 465 17.70 -22.02 14.01
C ASP A 465 18.81 -22.24 15.07
N PRO A 466 18.69 -23.28 15.95
CA PRO A 466 19.66 -23.55 16.99
C PRO A 466 21.09 -23.77 16.48
N ALA A 467 21.25 -24.29 15.26
CA ALA A 467 22.56 -24.53 14.66
C ALA A 467 23.15 -23.30 13.95
N SER A 468 22.40 -22.21 13.80
CA SER A 468 22.77 -21.03 12.99
C SER A 468 24.17 -20.48 13.27
N GLN A 469 24.61 -20.48 14.55
CA GLN A 469 25.95 -20.03 14.95
C GLN A 469 27.04 -21.01 14.53
N HIS A 470 26.81 -22.32 14.68
CA HIS A 470 27.75 -23.37 14.32
C HIS A 470 27.95 -23.44 12.79
N LEU A 471 26.87 -23.26 12.03
CA LEU A 471 26.90 -23.28 10.57
C LEU A 471 27.77 -22.18 9.96
N ARG A 472 28.00 -21.08 10.68
CA ARG A 472 28.96 -20.04 10.24
C ARG A 472 30.38 -20.57 10.10
N GLY A 473 30.80 -21.47 11.00
CA GLY A 473 32.11 -22.11 10.94
C GLY A 473 32.26 -23.08 9.76
N PHE A 474 31.16 -23.68 9.33
CA PHE A 474 31.17 -24.65 8.23
C PHE A 474 31.17 -24.04 6.84
N ARG A 475 30.87 -22.74 6.70
CA ARG A 475 30.83 -22.07 5.39
C ARG A 475 32.14 -22.11 4.60
N ALA A 476 33.27 -22.24 5.27
CA ALA A 476 34.60 -22.27 4.65
C ALA A 476 35.05 -23.71 4.28
N LEU A 477 34.31 -24.75 4.70
CA LEU A 477 34.67 -26.13 4.41
C LEU A 477 34.32 -26.47 2.95
N PRO A 478 35.20 -27.24 2.27
CA PRO A 478 34.85 -27.80 0.97
C PRO A 478 33.72 -28.82 1.14
N PRO A 479 32.86 -29.06 0.09
CA PRO A 479 31.72 -29.95 0.19
C PRO A 479 32.06 -31.37 0.67
N GLU A 480 33.24 -31.88 0.30
CA GLU A 480 33.72 -33.22 0.67
C GLU A 480 33.93 -33.38 2.20
N GLU A 481 34.35 -32.30 2.87
CA GLU A 481 34.55 -32.25 4.32
C GLU A 481 33.28 -31.82 5.04
N LEU A 482 32.47 -30.98 4.40
CA LEU A 482 31.22 -30.44 4.94
C LEU A 482 30.17 -31.53 5.16
N VAL A 483 29.98 -32.46 4.21
CA VAL A 483 28.99 -33.52 4.28
C VAL A 483 29.21 -34.42 5.51
N PRO A 484 30.42 -34.99 5.79
CA PRO A 484 30.64 -35.78 7.00
C PRO A 484 30.50 -34.94 8.27
N ALA A 485 30.93 -33.68 8.28
CA ALA A 485 30.81 -32.80 9.44
C ALA A 485 29.33 -32.56 9.82
N LEU A 486 28.47 -32.26 8.84
CA LEU A 486 27.02 -32.06 9.06
C LEU A 486 26.32 -33.36 9.51
N ARG A 487 26.74 -34.52 8.98
CA ARG A 487 26.20 -35.83 9.39
C ARG A 487 26.62 -36.25 10.79
N ALA A 488 27.76 -35.76 11.28
CA ALA A 488 28.25 -36.01 12.63
C ALA A 488 27.54 -35.18 13.72
N MET A 489 26.70 -34.22 13.31
CA MET A 489 25.93 -33.42 14.25
C MET A 489 24.90 -34.29 15.00
N PRO A 490 24.80 -34.19 16.33
CA PRO A 490 23.96 -35.09 17.13
C PRO A 490 22.44 -34.90 16.88
N ALA A 491 22.03 -33.72 16.46
CA ALA A 491 20.65 -33.42 16.10
C ALA A 491 20.64 -32.53 14.85
N PRO A 492 20.17 -33.03 13.69
CA PRO A 492 20.00 -32.21 12.49
C PRO A 492 18.88 -31.22 12.71
N THR A 493 19.16 -29.94 12.40
CA THR A 493 18.16 -28.86 12.37
C THR A 493 17.75 -28.57 10.93
N PRO A 494 16.66 -27.84 10.70
CA PRO A 494 16.26 -27.42 9.35
C PRO A 494 17.41 -26.80 8.55
N GLU A 495 18.16 -25.88 9.13
CA GLU A 495 19.29 -25.24 8.44
C GLU A 495 20.46 -26.18 8.15
N THR A 496 20.70 -27.19 9.00
CA THR A 496 21.71 -28.22 8.72
C THR A 496 21.31 -29.11 7.56
N LEU A 497 20.00 -29.41 7.40
CA LEU A 497 19.47 -30.19 6.29
C LEU A 497 19.60 -29.45 4.96
N LEU A 498 19.30 -28.13 4.93
CA LEU A 498 19.49 -27.31 3.72
C LEU A 498 20.97 -27.19 3.33
N MET A 499 21.85 -26.95 4.30
CA MET A 499 23.28 -26.89 4.03
C MET A 499 23.83 -28.23 3.53
N LEU A 500 23.34 -29.35 4.06
CA LEU A 500 23.67 -30.69 3.62
C LEU A 500 23.18 -30.94 2.19
N ALA A 501 21.93 -30.61 1.88
CA ALA A 501 21.38 -30.76 0.54
C ALA A 501 22.20 -29.98 -0.48
N ARG A 502 22.56 -28.73 -0.21
CA ARG A 502 23.41 -27.91 -1.08
C ARG A 502 24.78 -28.56 -1.32
N ALA A 503 25.45 -29.03 -0.25
CA ALA A 503 26.75 -29.68 -0.39
C ALA A 503 26.66 -30.97 -1.24
N LEU A 504 25.59 -31.76 -1.06
CA LEU A 504 25.33 -32.98 -1.84
C LEU A 504 25.06 -32.66 -3.31
N ILE A 505 24.30 -31.59 -3.61
CA ILE A 505 24.09 -31.13 -5.00
C ILE A 505 25.43 -30.77 -5.65
N THR A 506 26.27 -30.02 -4.95
CA THR A 506 27.60 -29.64 -5.45
C THR A 506 28.49 -30.87 -5.74
N LEU A 507 28.35 -31.95 -4.96
CA LEU A 507 29.06 -33.21 -5.17
C LEU A 507 28.42 -34.15 -6.20
N GLY A 508 27.31 -33.75 -6.83
CA GLY A 508 26.58 -34.60 -7.76
C GLY A 508 25.81 -35.76 -7.13
N ARG A 509 25.56 -35.69 -5.80
CA ARG A 509 24.87 -36.75 -5.01
C ARG A 509 23.37 -36.43 -4.88
N GLN A 510 22.66 -36.29 -6.02
CA GLN A 510 21.28 -35.77 -6.07
C GLN A 510 20.28 -36.60 -5.27
N GLY A 511 20.35 -37.93 -5.30
CA GLY A 511 19.43 -38.79 -4.53
C GLY A 511 19.47 -38.47 -3.04
N GLU A 512 20.66 -38.32 -2.49
CA GLU A 512 20.84 -37.98 -1.08
C GLU A 512 20.47 -36.52 -0.77
N ALA A 513 20.63 -35.63 -1.73
CA ALA A 513 20.17 -34.24 -1.61
C ALA A 513 18.63 -34.16 -1.51
N VAL A 514 17.93 -34.93 -2.36
CA VAL A 514 16.46 -35.03 -2.32
C VAL A 514 15.99 -35.61 -0.99
N ASP A 515 16.65 -36.65 -0.46
CA ASP A 515 16.33 -37.22 0.86
C ASP A 515 16.50 -36.17 2.00
N ALA A 516 17.53 -35.34 1.91
CA ALA A 516 17.74 -34.26 2.88
C ALA A 516 16.66 -33.16 2.77
N LEU A 517 16.26 -32.79 1.55
CA LEU A 517 15.19 -31.84 1.29
C LEU A 517 13.82 -32.36 1.71
N GLN A 518 13.55 -33.65 1.55
CA GLN A 518 12.33 -34.27 2.05
C GLN A 518 12.23 -34.15 3.57
N LYS A 519 13.31 -34.48 4.29
CA LYS A 519 13.36 -34.31 5.76
C LYS A 519 13.19 -32.86 6.18
N PHE A 520 13.74 -31.92 5.43
CA PHE A 520 13.54 -30.50 5.66
C PHE A 520 12.07 -30.10 5.46
N SER A 521 11.44 -30.54 4.38
CA SER A 521 10.02 -30.26 4.09
C SER A 521 9.08 -30.87 5.13
N GLU A 522 9.43 -32.03 5.70
CA GLU A 522 8.69 -32.64 6.82
C GLU A 522 8.84 -31.82 8.12
N ALA A 523 10.01 -31.22 8.35
CA ALA A 523 10.29 -30.39 9.53
C ALA A 523 9.70 -28.98 9.43
N VAL A 524 9.67 -28.39 8.21
CA VAL A 524 9.17 -27.04 7.93
C VAL A 524 8.30 -27.10 6.67
N PRO A 525 7.04 -27.55 6.78
CA PRO A 525 6.14 -27.65 5.64
C PRO A 525 5.88 -26.30 4.97
N GLY A 526 5.92 -26.26 3.65
CA GLY A 526 5.64 -25.05 2.87
C GLY A 526 6.79 -24.04 2.76
N ASP A 527 7.98 -24.34 3.30
CA ASP A 527 9.14 -23.45 3.14
C ASP A 527 9.62 -23.48 1.68
N TRP A 528 9.64 -22.30 1.05
CA TRP A 528 10.01 -22.08 -0.35
C TRP A 528 11.43 -22.59 -0.69
N ARG A 529 12.33 -22.68 0.28
CA ARG A 529 13.71 -23.14 0.09
C ARG A 529 13.81 -24.62 -0.30
N THR A 530 12.79 -25.42 -0.01
CA THR A 530 12.66 -26.79 -0.55
C THR A 530 12.66 -26.76 -2.07
N MET A 531 11.77 -25.95 -2.65
CA MET A 531 11.61 -25.84 -4.10
C MET A 531 12.83 -25.20 -4.75
N TRP A 532 13.43 -24.18 -4.11
CA TRP A 532 14.69 -23.59 -4.56
C TRP A 532 15.78 -24.62 -4.76
N TYR A 533 16.04 -25.45 -3.75
CA TYR A 533 17.11 -26.46 -3.84
C TYR A 533 16.76 -27.65 -4.74
N LEU A 534 15.48 -27.99 -4.92
CA LEU A 534 15.05 -28.93 -5.96
C LEU A 534 15.37 -28.38 -7.34
N ALA A 535 15.01 -27.13 -7.64
CA ALA A 535 15.34 -26.49 -8.91
C ALA A 535 16.87 -26.43 -9.15
N VAL A 536 17.67 -26.12 -8.10
CA VAL A 536 19.14 -26.13 -8.18
C VAL A 536 19.68 -27.54 -8.48
N ALA A 537 19.13 -28.58 -7.86
CA ALA A 537 19.51 -29.95 -8.11
C ALA A 537 19.20 -30.39 -9.55
N GLU A 538 18.04 -30.00 -10.06
CA GLU A 538 17.62 -30.27 -11.44
C GLU A 538 18.48 -29.51 -12.46
N LEU A 539 18.75 -28.24 -12.20
CA LEU A 539 19.68 -27.46 -13.03
C LEU A 539 21.06 -28.12 -13.09
N SER A 540 21.61 -28.58 -11.96
CA SER A 540 22.93 -29.22 -11.89
C SER A 540 23.03 -30.52 -12.71
N THR A 541 21.89 -31.18 -12.98
CA THR A 541 21.78 -32.39 -13.77
C THR A 541 21.26 -32.16 -15.20
N ALA A 542 21.25 -30.93 -15.67
CA ALA A 542 20.73 -30.53 -16.99
C ALA A 542 19.23 -30.84 -17.22
N ARG A 543 18.43 -31.01 -16.17
CA ARG A 543 16.98 -31.11 -16.28
C ARG A 543 16.37 -29.70 -16.35
N PHE A 544 16.69 -29.01 -17.44
CA PHE A 544 16.40 -27.58 -17.57
C PHE A 544 14.91 -27.22 -17.54
N ARG A 545 14.04 -28.13 -18.01
CA ARG A 545 12.59 -27.89 -18.00
C ARG A 545 12.04 -27.91 -16.57
N ASP A 546 12.39 -28.96 -15.83
CA ASP A 546 11.92 -29.13 -14.46
C ASP A 546 12.46 -28.00 -13.56
N ALA A 547 13.75 -27.66 -13.72
CA ALA A 547 14.37 -26.54 -13.03
C ALA A 547 13.68 -25.19 -13.33
N ARG A 548 13.38 -24.93 -14.61
CA ARG A 548 12.65 -23.73 -15.02
C ARG A 548 11.26 -23.67 -14.36
N ASP A 549 10.52 -24.77 -14.41
CA ASP A 549 9.15 -24.82 -13.91
C ASP A 549 9.12 -24.58 -12.40
N HIS A 550 10.06 -25.14 -11.63
CA HIS A 550 10.19 -24.86 -10.20
C HIS A 550 10.66 -23.41 -9.92
N PHE A 551 11.58 -22.84 -10.69
CA PHE A 551 11.98 -21.44 -10.52
C PHE A 551 10.85 -20.48 -10.89
N ASP A 552 10.03 -20.81 -11.90
CA ASP A 552 8.89 -19.99 -12.32
C ASP A 552 7.78 -19.99 -11.24
N GLU A 553 7.50 -21.18 -10.67
CA GLU A 553 6.59 -21.30 -9.52
C GLU A 553 7.08 -20.51 -8.31
N LEU A 554 8.38 -20.56 -8.00
CA LEU A 554 8.97 -19.75 -6.93
C LEU A 554 8.83 -18.26 -7.19
N TYR A 555 8.95 -17.83 -8.44
CA TYR A 555 8.83 -16.41 -8.80
C TYR A 555 7.41 -15.88 -8.60
N ASP A 556 6.40 -16.73 -8.62
CA ASP A 556 5.02 -16.35 -8.28
C ASP A 556 4.80 -16.24 -6.75
N HIS A 557 5.65 -16.89 -5.94
CA HIS A 557 5.52 -16.97 -4.48
C HIS A 557 6.50 -16.09 -3.70
N LEU A 558 7.60 -15.68 -4.33
CA LEU A 558 8.62 -14.81 -3.75
C LEU A 558 8.56 -13.41 -4.33
#